data_9ae0eff2f3e4a6501898143735da1554
#
_entry.id   9ae0eff2f3e4a6501898143735da1554
#
_cell.length_a   1.000
_cell.length_b   1.000
_cell.length_c   1.000
_cell.angle_alpha   90.00
_cell.angle_beta   90.00
_cell.angle_gamma   90.00
#
_symmetry.space_group_name_H-M   'P 1'
#
loop_
_entity.id
_entity.type
_entity.pdbx_description
1 polymer ?
#
loop_
_entity_poly.entity_id
_entity_poly.type
_entity_poly.pdbx_seq_one_letter_code
_entity_poly.pdbx_strand_id
1 'polypeptide(L)'
;MFFHVYGENSFYQFLGFILVFIGLILTNEFARYSPTTGFISFLGIPILITIYLFFVNICGELGYKWAENNSTYIRMNGWFHYAKLYAADIGSLGFVLIKYKIWIGKYDWFKVWPFVIVAINILIAVVSDFESAVKGARNLDIKGDRWWLSSEGIWLYGGWWNVLNGIAGIINIFCMTDWWGIYSSKDKKDMLWPDMTWQFIVAYDIWNFEYTYCNLTTHSWYCGLALLLAPTFANQFWNKGGWIQNRANTLSIWCMFAQLFPEFLDNSIFSVVPSLYKRYENKLVKDYEKPTAADPTSQGIIAILSIVSNIWVICTIFKRWIERKRNPYTNPIFNDTDDYMDAYKRIGQGDTEEIIKNEPSPQIDDLNI
;
A
#
# COMPACT_ATOMS: atom_id res chain seq x y z
N MET A 1 8.95 10.55 19.83
CA MET A 1 8.04 9.39 19.67
C MET A 1 7.12 9.68 18.49
N PHE A 2 6.93 8.74 17.58
CA PHE A 2 6.18 9.00 16.33
C PHE A 2 4.66 9.10 16.55
N PHE A 3 4.11 8.38 17.50
CA PHE A 3 2.69 8.34 17.79
C PHE A 3 2.39 8.66 19.26
N HIS A 4 1.20 9.22 19.46
CA HIS A 4 0.66 9.47 20.80
C HIS A 4 -0.16 8.25 21.26
N VAL A 5 0.51 7.29 21.86
CA VAL A 5 -0.06 6.00 22.32
C VAL A 5 0.11 5.86 23.84
N TYR A 6 -0.17 6.89 24.60
CA TYR A 6 -0.08 6.89 26.06
C TYR A 6 -1.28 7.63 26.66
N GLY A 7 -1.59 7.31 27.91
CA GLY A 7 -2.77 7.81 28.59
C GLY A 7 -3.81 6.71 28.80
N GLU A 8 -5.02 7.10 29.10
CA GLU A 8 -6.11 6.19 29.50
C GLU A 8 -6.49 5.18 28.41
N ASN A 9 -6.37 5.55 27.14
CA ASN A 9 -6.75 4.71 26.00
C ASN A 9 -5.59 3.86 25.44
N SER A 10 -4.37 3.94 25.98
CA SER A 10 -3.20 3.25 25.41
C SER A 10 -3.38 1.75 25.27
N PHE A 11 -4.04 1.10 26.23
CA PHE A 11 -4.35 -0.32 26.14
C PHE A 11 -5.24 -0.65 24.94
N TYR A 12 -6.30 0.11 24.72
CA TYR A 12 -7.23 -0.09 23.61
C TYR A 12 -6.57 0.22 22.26
N GLN A 13 -5.69 1.20 22.20
CA GLN A 13 -4.94 1.56 20.99
C GLN A 13 -3.99 0.44 20.55
N PHE A 14 -3.26 -0.18 21.50
CA PHE A 14 -2.44 -1.36 21.21
C PHE A 14 -3.27 -2.61 20.91
N LEU A 15 -4.35 -2.83 21.65
CA LEU A 15 -5.29 -3.92 21.36
C LEU A 15 -5.87 -3.79 19.96
N GLY A 16 -6.30 -2.59 19.57
CA GLY A 16 -6.78 -2.28 18.22
C GLY A 16 -5.75 -2.60 17.15
N PHE A 17 -4.48 -2.23 17.39
CA PHE A 17 -3.37 -2.58 16.49
C PHE A 17 -3.24 -4.09 16.28
N ILE A 18 -3.21 -4.84 17.38
CA ILE A 18 -3.08 -6.31 17.34
C ILE A 18 -4.29 -6.94 16.62
N LEU A 19 -5.50 -6.49 16.92
CA LEU A 19 -6.72 -7.00 16.29
C LEU A 19 -6.76 -6.71 14.79
N VAL A 20 -6.38 -5.50 14.37
CA VAL A 20 -6.29 -5.14 12.95
C VAL A 20 -5.20 -5.96 12.25
N PHE A 21 -4.01 -6.05 12.84
CA PHE A 21 -2.91 -6.84 12.29
C PHE A 21 -3.29 -8.31 12.08
N ILE A 22 -3.83 -8.96 13.11
CA ILE A 22 -4.28 -10.37 13.03
C ILE A 22 -5.48 -10.49 12.08
N GLY A 23 -6.45 -9.58 12.15
CA GLY A 23 -7.62 -9.56 11.28
C GLY A 23 -7.25 -9.48 9.80
N LEU A 24 -6.27 -8.63 9.44
CA LEU A 24 -5.76 -8.53 8.09
C LEU A 24 -5.05 -9.81 7.62
N ILE A 25 -4.29 -10.46 8.48
CA ILE A 25 -3.67 -11.76 8.17
C ILE A 25 -4.76 -12.80 7.91
N LEU A 26 -5.72 -12.96 8.83
CA LEU A 26 -6.77 -13.97 8.71
C LEU A 26 -7.67 -13.75 7.48
N THR A 27 -8.05 -12.52 7.21
CA THR A 27 -8.88 -12.19 6.03
C THR A 27 -8.11 -12.35 4.72
N ASN A 28 -6.80 -12.06 4.69
CA ASN A 28 -5.95 -12.37 3.56
C ASN A 28 -5.85 -13.88 3.33
N GLU A 29 -5.63 -14.68 4.39
CA GLU A 29 -5.62 -16.15 4.29
C GLU A 29 -6.96 -16.69 3.76
N PHE A 30 -8.09 -16.15 4.22
CA PHE A 30 -9.40 -16.50 3.69
C PHE A 30 -9.51 -16.15 2.20
N ALA A 31 -9.15 -14.94 1.80
CA ALA A 31 -9.27 -14.48 0.41
C ALA A 31 -8.41 -15.30 -0.57
N ARG A 32 -7.26 -15.82 -0.11
CA ARG A 32 -6.33 -16.60 -0.95
C ARG A 32 -6.60 -18.11 -0.93
N TYR A 33 -7.50 -18.59 -0.08
CA TYR A 33 -7.73 -20.02 0.13
C TYR A 33 -8.24 -20.75 -1.12
N SER A 34 -9.18 -20.14 -1.86
CA SER A 34 -9.80 -20.73 -3.06
C SER A 34 -10.26 -19.65 -4.05
N PRO A 35 -10.59 -20.00 -5.31
CA PRO A 35 -11.21 -19.07 -6.25
C PRO A 35 -12.49 -18.44 -5.69
N THR A 36 -13.33 -19.26 -5.06
CA THR A 36 -14.61 -18.82 -4.49
C THR A 36 -14.41 -17.77 -3.40
N THR A 37 -13.50 -18.02 -2.45
CA THR A 37 -13.22 -17.05 -1.38
C THR A 37 -12.58 -15.77 -1.92
N GLY A 38 -11.74 -15.85 -2.96
CA GLY A 38 -11.21 -14.69 -3.65
C GLY A 38 -12.28 -13.84 -4.32
N PHE A 39 -13.20 -14.47 -5.05
CA PHE A 39 -14.34 -13.77 -5.66
C PHE A 39 -15.33 -13.21 -4.62
N ILE A 40 -15.57 -13.91 -3.53
CA ILE A 40 -16.37 -13.39 -2.43
C ILE A 40 -15.73 -12.12 -1.87
N SER A 41 -14.41 -12.15 -1.59
CA SER A 41 -13.70 -11.04 -0.97
C SER A 41 -13.58 -9.80 -1.87
N PHE A 42 -13.29 -9.96 -3.18
CA PHE A 42 -12.93 -8.85 -4.06
C PHE A 42 -13.95 -8.57 -5.18
N LEU A 43 -15.09 -9.26 -5.18
CA LEU A 43 -16.21 -8.97 -6.06
C LEU A 43 -17.52 -8.96 -5.27
N GLY A 44 -17.82 -10.03 -4.53
CA GLY A 44 -19.09 -10.17 -3.82
C GLY A 44 -19.28 -9.13 -2.71
N ILE A 45 -18.33 -9.02 -1.79
CA ILE A 45 -18.36 -8.03 -0.71
C ILE A 45 -18.33 -6.59 -1.26
N PRO A 46 -17.45 -6.21 -2.21
CA PRO A 46 -17.50 -4.88 -2.82
C PRO A 46 -18.84 -4.53 -3.48
N ILE A 47 -19.51 -5.49 -4.14
CA ILE A 47 -20.85 -5.26 -4.69
C ILE A 47 -21.87 -4.95 -3.57
N LEU A 48 -21.86 -5.72 -2.48
CA LEU A 48 -22.74 -5.47 -1.35
C LEU A 48 -22.48 -4.11 -0.70
N ILE A 49 -21.21 -3.76 -0.54
CA ILE A 49 -20.81 -2.43 -0.05
C ILE A 49 -21.31 -1.33 -0.99
N THR A 50 -21.14 -1.51 -2.30
CA THR A 50 -21.61 -0.54 -3.30
C THR A 50 -23.13 -0.32 -3.19
N ILE A 51 -23.91 -1.39 -3.05
CA ILE A 51 -25.36 -1.31 -2.87
C ILE A 51 -25.69 -0.54 -1.58
N TYR A 52 -24.99 -0.84 -0.48
CA TYR A 52 -25.17 -0.14 0.78
C TYR A 52 -24.85 1.35 0.66
N LEU A 53 -23.67 1.70 0.07
CA LEU A 53 -23.25 3.09 -0.12
C LEU A 53 -24.24 3.86 -0.99
N PHE A 54 -24.71 3.25 -2.08
CA PHE A 54 -25.72 3.84 -2.95
C PHE A 54 -27.03 4.11 -2.22
N PHE A 55 -27.49 3.15 -1.42
CA PHE A 55 -28.69 3.30 -0.60
C PHE A 55 -28.56 4.43 0.43
N VAL A 56 -27.47 4.46 1.17
CA VAL A 56 -27.20 5.51 2.18
C VAL A 56 -27.10 6.89 1.53
N ASN A 57 -26.45 7.01 0.37
CA ASN A 57 -26.32 8.27 -0.36
C ASN A 57 -27.71 8.79 -0.82
N ILE A 58 -28.52 7.94 -1.43
CA ILE A 58 -29.88 8.33 -1.84
C ILE A 58 -30.70 8.79 -0.64
N CYS A 59 -30.65 8.04 0.46
CA CYS A 59 -31.41 8.43 1.67
C CYS A 59 -30.91 9.74 2.26
N GLY A 60 -29.61 10.00 2.23
CA GLY A 60 -29.03 11.28 2.67
C GLY A 60 -29.47 12.46 1.80
N GLU A 61 -29.43 12.30 0.48
CA GLU A 61 -29.91 13.32 -0.47
C GLU A 61 -31.42 13.58 -0.35
N LEU A 62 -32.18 12.59 0.06
CA LEU A 62 -33.62 12.73 0.34
C LEU A 62 -33.91 13.34 1.73
N GLY A 63 -32.90 13.68 2.52
CA GLY A 63 -33.03 14.36 3.80
C GLY A 63 -33.42 13.43 4.97
N TYR A 64 -33.20 12.12 4.85
CA TYR A 64 -33.39 11.20 5.98
C TYR A 64 -32.28 11.41 7.02
N LYS A 65 -32.61 11.93 8.21
CA LYS A 65 -31.69 12.26 9.29
C LYS A 65 -30.72 11.13 9.70
N TRP A 66 -31.19 9.88 9.66
CA TRP A 66 -30.35 8.73 9.99
C TRP A 66 -29.22 8.53 8.97
N ALA A 67 -29.48 8.87 7.70
CA ALA A 67 -28.49 8.76 6.64
C ALA A 67 -27.54 9.98 6.66
N GLU A 68 -28.08 11.19 6.83
CA GLU A 68 -27.26 12.41 6.96
C GLU A 68 -26.26 12.34 8.12
N ASN A 69 -26.66 11.71 9.25
CA ASN A 69 -25.82 11.51 10.42
C ASN A 69 -24.93 10.25 10.33
N ASN A 70 -25.01 9.51 9.25
CA ASN A 70 -24.19 8.30 9.07
C ASN A 70 -22.75 8.68 8.72
N SER A 71 -21.79 8.21 9.52
CA SER A 71 -20.37 8.50 9.31
C SER A 71 -19.84 8.03 7.95
N THR A 72 -20.39 6.94 7.42
CA THR A 72 -20.08 6.44 6.06
C THR A 72 -20.57 7.40 4.99
N TYR A 73 -21.78 7.96 5.11
CA TYR A 73 -22.31 8.97 4.19
C TYR A 73 -21.42 10.22 4.17
N ILE A 74 -21.06 10.71 5.35
CA ILE A 74 -20.18 11.88 5.50
C ILE A 74 -18.80 11.62 4.86
N ARG A 75 -18.25 10.41 5.04
CA ARG A 75 -16.94 10.02 4.49
C ARG A 75 -17.00 9.82 2.97
N MET A 76 -18.01 9.16 2.46
CA MET A 76 -18.13 8.76 1.07
C MET A 76 -18.83 9.79 0.18
N ASN A 77 -18.74 11.08 0.52
CA ASN A 77 -19.34 12.18 -0.25
C ASN A 77 -18.49 12.64 -1.46
N GLY A 78 -17.24 12.15 -1.58
CA GLY A 78 -16.28 12.55 -2.60
C GLY A 78 -15.80 11.39 -3.48
N TRP A 79 -15.55 11.65 -4.77
CA TRP A 79 -15.06 10.66 -5.75
C TRP A 79 -13.77 9.95 -5.32
N PHE A 80 -12.92 10.62 -4.54
CA PHE A 80 -11.60 10.11 -4.16
C PHE A 80 -11.67 8.84 -3.31
N HIS A 81 -12.61 8.78 -2.36
CA HIS A 81 -12.80 7.59 -1.52
C HIS A 81 -13.32 6.40 -2.32
N TYR A 82 -14.23 6.63 -3.28
CA TYR A 82 -14.67 5.60 -4.23
C TYR A 82 -13.53 5.13 -5.10
N ALA A 83 -12.71 6.04 -5.64
CA ALA A 83 -11.56 5.70 -6.46
C ALA A 83 -10.54 4.82 -5.69
N LYS A 84 -10.23 5.16 -4.44
CA LYS A 84 -9.34 4.35 -3.58
C LYS A 84 -9.90 2.95 -3.35
N LEU A 85 -11.20 2.85 -3.00
CA LEU A 85 -11.86 1.58 -2.73
C LEU A 85 -11.80 0.67 -3.95
N TYR A 86 -12.33 1.13 -5.08
CA TYR A 86 -12.45 0.30 -6.27
C TYR A 86 -11.11 0.01 -6.94
N ALA A 87 -10.13 0.93 -6.90
CA ALA A 87 -8.80 0.64 -7.41
C ALA A 87 -8.13 -0.51 -6.65
N ALA A 88 -8.27 -0.56 -5.32
CA ALA A 88 -7.75 -1.66 -4.52
C ALA A 88 -8.48 -2.99 -4.82
N ASP A 89 -9.83 -2.96 -4.91
CA ASP A 89 -10.63 -4.15 -5.16
C ASP A 89 -10.39 -4.73 -6.56
N ILE A 90 -10.35 -3.89 -7.60
CA ILE A 90 -10.06 -4.29 -8.98
C ILE A 90 -8.63 -4.83 -9.08
N GLY A 91 -7.68 -4.24 -8.36
CA GLY A 91 -6.31 -4.74 -8.26
C GLY A 91 -6.28 -6.17 -7.75
N SER A 92 -6.87 -6.42 -6.59
CA SER A 92 -6.93 -7.74 -5.95
C SER A 92 -7.73 -8.76 -6.77
N LEU A 93 -8.83 -8.33 -7.41
CA LEU A 93 -9.60 -9.18 -8.33
C LEU A 93 -8.73 -9.62 -9.52
N GLY A 94 -7.94 -8.71 -10.11
CA GLY A 94 -6.99 -9.05 -11.18
C GLY A 94 -5.98 -10.12 -10.75
N PHE A 95 -5.52 -10.09 -9.51
CA PHE A 95 -4.61 -11.11 -8.97
C PHE A 95 -5.30 -12.49 -8.81
N VAL A 96 -6.58 -12.50 -8.42
CA VAL A 96 -7.39 -13.74 -8.43
C VAL A 96 -7.49 -14.31 -9.83
N LEU A 97 -7.74 -13.47 -10.85
CA LEU A 97 -7.83 -13.90 -12.24
C LEU A 97 -6.51 -14.50 -12.76
N ILE A 98 -5.36 -13.86 -12.48
CA ILE A 98 -4.03 -14.35 -12.87
C ILE A 98 -3.73 -15.68 -12.21
N LYS A 99 -3.86 -15.73 -10.89
CA LYS A 99 -3.51 -16.90 -10.06
C LYS A 99 -4.26 -18.17 -10.46
N TYR A 100 -5.53 -18.04 -10.82
CA TYR A 100 -6.37 -19.17 -11.23
C TYR A 100 -6.48 -19.33 -12.74
N LYS A 101 -5.80 -18.48 -13.53
CA LYS A 101 -5.87 -18.46 -15.00
C LYS A 101 -7.32 -18.39 -15.52
N ILE A 102 -8.14 -17.51 -14.91
CA ILE A 102 -9.55 -17.32 -15.25
C ILE A 102 -9.69 -16.13 -16.19
N TRP A 103 -10.52 -16.26 -17.22
CA TRP A 103 -10.87 -15.21 -18.20
C TRP A 103 -9.62 -14.54 -18.77
N ILE A 104 -9.42 -13.21 -18.55
CA ILE A 104 -8.24 -12.47 -19.01
C ILE A 104 -6.94 -12.87 -18.31
N GLY A 105 -7.04 -13.42 -17.10
CA GLY A 105 -5.88 -13.87 -16.32
C GLY A 105 -5.11 -15.07 -16.90
N LYS A 106 -5.64 -15.72 -17.96
CA LYS A 106 -4.97 -16.80 -18.70
C LYS A 106 -3.97 -16.30 -19.75
N TYR A 107 -4.00 -14.99 -20.09
CA TYR A 107 -3.16 -14.42 -21.13
C TYR A 107 -1.88 -13.82 -20.55
N ASP A 108 -0.74 -14.05 -21.20
CA ASP A 108 0.56 -13.57 -20.75
C ASP A 108 0.66 -12.05 -20.69
N TRP A 109 0.01 -11.34 -21.61
CA TRP A 109 -0.01 -9.88 -21.58
C TRP A 109 -0.62 -9.33 -20.28
N PHE A 110 -1.51 -10.06 -19.61
CA PHE A 110 -2.13 -9.62 -18.38
C PHE A 110 -1.23 -9.84 -17.15
N LYS A 111 -0.13 -10.59 -17.28
CA LYS A 111 0.86 -10.76 -16.20
C LYS A 111 1.48 -9.41 -15.75
N VAL A 112 1.48 -8.38 -16.60
CA VAL A 112 1.94 -7.03 -16.23
C VAL A 112 0.98 -6.29 -15.29
N TRP A 113 -0.24 -6.77 -15.10
CA TRP A 113 -1.26 -6.12 -14.28
C TRP A 113 -0.81 -5.77 -12.85
N PRO A 114 -0.12 -6.66 -12.09
CA PRO A 114 0.40 -6.32 -10.77
C PRO A 114 1.31 -5.09 -10.78
N PHE A 115 2.21 -4.98 -11.74
CA PHE A 115 3.04 -3.79 -11.91
C PHE A 115 2.18 -2.54 -12.15
N VAL A 116 1.26 -2.59 -13.09
CA VAL A 116 0.43 -1.43 -13.49
C VAL A 116 -0.40 -0.92 -12.33
N ILE A 117 -1.11 -1.79 -11.61
CA ILE A 117 -1.99 -1.36 -10.53
C ILE A 117 -1.21 -0.84 -9.32
N VAL A 118 -0.05 -1.42 -9.01
CA VAL A 118 0.83 -0.94 -7.94
C VAL A 118 1.44 0.40 -8.30
N ALA A 119 1.93 0.57 -9.54
CA ALA A 119 2.46 1.84 -10.02
C ALA A 119 1.41 2.98 -9.97
N ILE A 120 0.15 2.70 -10.36
CA ILE A 120 -0.95 3.67 -10.24
C ILE A 120 -1.19 4.05 -8.77
N ASN A 121 -1.23 3.09 -7.86
CA ASN A 121 -1.41 3.37 -6.43
C ASN A 121 -0.26 4.19 -5.85
N ILE A 122 0.98 3.91 -6.25
CA ILE A 122 2.15 4.71 -5.87
C ILE A 122 2.02 6.14 -6.42
N LEU A 123 1.65 6.32 -7.69
CA LEU A 123 1.50 7.64 -8.31
C LEU A 123 0.43 8.49 -7.61
N ILE A 124 -0.68 7.90 -7.18
CA ILE A 124 -1.71 8.61 -6.39
C ILE A 124 -1.10 9.16 -5.09
N ALA A 125 -0.28 8.37 -4.40
CA ALA A 125 0.40 8.79 -3.18
C ALA A 125 1.46 9.88 -3.47
N VAL A 126 2.23 9.74 -4.54
CA VAL A 126 3.22 10.72 -5.01
C VAL A 126 2.57 12.09 -5.29
N VAL A 127 1.41 12.09 -5.96
CA VAL A 127 0.65 13.33 -6.22
C VAL A 127 0.21 13.98 -4.91
N SER A 128 -0.29 13.21 -3.94
CA SER A 128 -0.64 13.72 -2.61
C SER A 128 0.57 14.33 -1.88
N ASP A 129 1.74 13.72 -1.97
CA ASP A 129 2.96 14.24 -1.37
C ASP A 129 3.35 15.59 -1.99
N PHE A 130 3.39 15.69 -3.32
CA PHE A 130 3.70 16.97 -3.98
C PHE A 130 2.63 18.03 -3.73
N GLU A 131 1.35 17.65 -3.66
CA GLU A 131 0.27 18.58 -3.26
C GLU A 131 0.51 19.14 -1.86
N SER A 132 0.84 18.29 -0.89
CA SER A 132 1.15 18.71 0.48
C SER A 132 2.35 19.65 0.53
N ALA A 133 3.41 19.35 -0.21
CA ALA A 133 4.60 20.19 -0.31
C ALA A 133 4.27 21.59 -0.87
N VAL A 134 3.53 21.64 -1.98
CA VAL A 134 3.16 22.90 -2.67
C VAL A 134 2.23 23.75 -1.80
N LYS A 135 1.19 23.15 -1.21
CA LYS A 135 0.25 23.86 -0.34
C LYS A 135 0.92 24.34 0.93
N GLY A 136 1.80 23.54 1.53
CA GLY A 136 2.61 23.95 2.69
C GLY A 136 3.55 25.10 2.37
N ALA A 137 4.25 25.08 1.23
CA ALA A 137 5.11 26.17 0.79
C ALA A 137 4.31 27.46 0.55
N ARG A 138 3.20 27.38 -0.18
CA ARG A 138 2.32 28.53 -0.45
C ARG A 138 1.77 29.17 0.82
N ASN A 139 1.38 28.35 1.80
CA ASN A 139 0.87 28.89 3.06
C ASN A 139 1.99 29.51 3.91
N LEU A 140 3.21 29.00 3.83
CA LEU A 140 4.37 29.64 4.46
C LEU A 140 4.56 31.07 3.97
N ASP A 141 4.47 31.29 2.66
CA ASP A 141 4.64 32.62 2.05
C ASP A 141 3.50 33.58 2.40
N ILE A 142 2.26 33.07 2.49
CA ILE A 142 1.07 33.90 2.70
C ILE A 142 0.76 34.11 4.19
N LYS A 143 0.87 33.06 5.00
CA LYS A 143 0.41 33.01 6.40
C LYS A 143 1.55 32.90 7.42
N GLY A 144 2.78 32.67 6.96
CA GLY A 144 3.94 32.47 7.82
C GLY A 144 4.02 31.07 8.48
N ASP A 145 3.17 30.14 8.05
CA ASP A 145 3.22 28.75 8.48
C ASP A 145 2.86 27.76 7.34
N ARG A 146 3.10 26.47 7.55
CA ARG A 146 2.94 25.42 6.52
C ARG A 146 1.64 24.60 6.66
N TRP A 147 0.72 25.04 7.52
CA TRP A 147 -0.53 24.36 7.74
C TRP A 147 -1.50 24.54 6.58
N TRP A 148 -2.13 23.46 6.16
CA TRP A 148 -3.20 23.47 5.17
C TRP A 148 -4.25 22.42 5.49
N LEU A 149 -5.49 22.67 5.08
CA LEU A 149 -6.62 21.77 5.27
C LEU A 149 -6.79 20.92 4.00
N SER A 150 -6.73 19.60 4.16
CA SER A 150 -6.99 18.65 3.07
C SER A 150 -8.47 18.65 2.69
N SER A 151 -8.79 18.05 1.54
CA SER A 151 -10.18 17.85 1.10
C SER A 151 -10.96 16.90 2.03
N GLU A 152 -10.26 16.11 2.83
CA GLU A 152 -10.82 15.21 3.84
C GLU A 152 -11.08 15.89 5.20
N GLY A 153 -10.87 17.21 5.30
CA GLY A 153 -11.04 17.96 6.54
C GLY A 153 -9.92 17.73 7.57
N ILE A 154 -8.78 17.17 7.15
CA ILE A 154 -7.64 16.89 8.02
C ILE A 154 -6.60 17.99 7.84
N TRP A 155 -6.10 18.54 8.96
CA TRP A 155 -5.01 19.48 8.96
C TRP A 155 -3.67 18.80 8.76
N LEU A 156 -2.93 19.22 7.76
CA LEU A 156 -1.63 18.68 7.36
C LEU A 156 -0.56 19.77 7.42
N TYR A 157 0.68 19.37 7.65
CA TYR A 157 1.84 20.27 7.70
C TYR A 157 2.82 19.90 6.59
N GLY A 158 2.68 20.52 5.42
CA GLY A 158 3.45 20.21 4.22
C GLY A 158 4.86 20.81 4.23
N GLY A 159 5.85 20.04 3.72
CA GLY A 159 7.23 20.49 3.71
C GLY A 159 8.12 19.75 2.70
N TRP A 160 9.44 19.96 2.85
CA TRP A 160 10.45 19.31 2.00
C TRP A 160 10.45 17.78 2.13
N TRP A 161 10.02 17.24 3.26
CA TRP A 161 9.87 15.80 3.48
C TRP A 161 8.89 15.16 2.50
N ASN A 162 7.77 15.82 2.21
CA ASN A 162 6.85 15.37 1.18
C ASN A 162 7.49 15.35 -0.23
N VAL A 163 8.36 16.33 -0.55
CA VAL A 163 9.11 16.31 -1.82
C VAL A 163 10.02 15.10 -1.89
N LEU A 164 10.79 14.83 -0.82
CA LEU A 164 11.68 13.68 -0.78
C LEU A 164 10.91 12.35 -0.90
N ASN A 165 9.78 12.24 -0.19
CA ASN A 165 8.96 11.02 -0.27
C ASN A 165 8.28 10.86 -1.63
N GLY A 166 7.81 11.94 -2.25
CA GLY A 166 7.30 11.91 -3.61
C GLY A 166 8.35 11.42 -4.62
N ILE A 167 9.60 11.90 -4.50
CA ILE A 167 10.72 11.41 -5.32
C ILE A 167 11.02 9.93 -5.01
N ALA A 168 11.02 9.54 -3.73
CA ALA A 168 11.22 8.15 -3.33
C ALA A 168 10.15 7.23 -3.91
N GLY A 169 8.88 7.67 -3.97
CA GLY A 169 7.79 6.95 -4.61
C GLY A 169 7.99 6.75 -6.12
N ILE A 170 8.48 7.77 -6.82
CA ILE A 170 8.84 7.63 -8.24
C ILE A 170 9.97 6.60 -8.41
N ILE A 171 11.02 6.67 -7.59
CA ILE A 171 12.11 5.69 -7.61
C ILE A 171 11.58 4.29 -7.30
N ASN A 172 10.66 4.15 -6.35
CA ASN A 172 10.07 2.87 -5.95
C ASN A 172 9.38 2.17 -7.13
N ILE A 173 8.69 2.92 -8.01
CA ILE A 173 8.10 2.35 -9.25
C ILE A 173 9.19 1.70 -10.11
N PHE A 174 10.33 2.36 -10.29
CA PHE A 174 11.46 1.82 -11.05
C PHE A 174 12.23 0.72 -10.32
N CYS A 175 11.98 0.52 -9.03
CA CYS A 175 12.52 -0.60 -8.25
C CYS A 175 11.73 -1.90 -8.42
N MET A 176 10.58 -1.88 -9.07
CA MET A 176 9.85 -3.11 -9.46
C MET A 176 10.47 -3.68 -10.73
N THR A 177 11.02 -4.88 -10.64
CA THR A 177 11.73 -5.55 -11.74
C THR A 177 10.94 -6.76 -12.24
N ASP A 178 11.29 -7.28 -13.42
CA ASP A 178 10.65 -8.46 -14.05
C ASP A 178 9.11 -8.39 -14.07
N TRP A 179 8.56 -7.39 -14.79
CA TRP A 179 7.13 -7.06 -14.76
C TRP A 179 6.20 -8.18 -15.24
N TRP A 180 6.73 -9.12 -16.02
CA TRP A 180 6.00 -10.31 -16.51
C TRP A 180 6.35 -11.58 -15.74
N GLY A 181 7.31 -11.53 -14.80
CA GLY A 181 7.73 -12.64 -13.95
C GLY A 181 6.72 -12.98 -12.87
N ILE A 182 5.47 -13.15 -13.27
CA ILE A 182 4.33 -13.43 -12.40
C ILE A 182 3.87 -14.86 -12.62
N TYR A 183 3.81 -15.65 -11.54
CA TYR A 183 3.53 -17.06 -11.58
C TYR A 183 2.50 -17.48 -10.55
N SER A 184 1.86 -18.66 -10.77
CA SER A 184 0.97 -19.27 -9.80
C SER A 184 1.73 -20.26 -8.93
N SER A 185 1.45 -20.30 -7.63
CA SER A 185 2.02 -21.32 -6.74
C SER A 185 1.47 -22.71 -7.03
N LYS A 186 2.21 -23.76 -6.61
CA LYS A 186 1.82 -25.18 -6.76
C LYS A 186 0.44 -25.49 -6.19
N ASP A 187 0.13 -24.89 -5.05
CA ASP A 187 -1.16 -25.04 -4.35
C ASP A 187 -2.24 -24.07 -4.87
N LYS A 188 -1.90 -23.23 -5.86
CA LYS A 188 -2.75 -22.19 -6.45
C LYS A 188 -3.30 -21.16 -5.45
N LYS A 189 -2.70 -21.06 -4.27
CA LYS A 189 -3.11 -20.07 -3.25
C LYS A 189 -2.47 -18.71 -3.47
N ASP A 190 -1.30 -18.68 -4.13
CA ASP A 190 -0.53 -17.46 -4.31
C ASP A 190 -0.25 -17.12 -5.78
N MET A 191 -0.32 -15.82 -6.05
CA MET A 191 0.35 -15.19 -7.17
C MET A 191 1.75 -14.80 -6.69
N LEU A 192 2.78 -15.32 -7.33
CA LEU A 192 4.17 -15.16 -6.96
C LEU A 192 4.85 -14.15 -7.88
N TRP A 193 5.64 -13.26 -7.31
CA TRP A 193 6.55 -12.37 -8.00
C TRP A 193 7.97 -12.54 -7.41
N PRO A 194 8.75 -13.53 -7.90
CA PRO A 194 10.02 -13.92 -7.27
C PRO A 194 11.07 -12.80 -7.24
N ASP A 195 11.12 -11.95 -8.26
CA ASP A 195 12.11 -10.87 -8.37
C ASP A 195 11.86 -9.70 -7.40
N MET A 196 10.74 -9.71 -6.67
CA MET A 196 10.40 -8.74 -5.64
C MET A 196 11.00 -9.15 -4.29
N THR A 197 12.25 -8.75 -4.07
CA THR A 197 13.06 -9.16 -2.92
C THR A 197 12.75 -8.36 -1.65
N TRP A 198 13.29 -8.81 -0.51
CA TRP A 198 13.12 -8.14 0.79
C TRP A 198 13.62 -6.68 0.78
N GLN A 199 14.65 -6.36 -0.02
CA GLN A 199 15.16 -4.99 -0.13
C GLN A 199 14.08 -4.04 -0.68
N PHE A 200 13.39 -4.47 -1.74
CA PHE A 200 12.27 -3.72 -2.29
C PHE A 200 11.13 -3.58 -1.27
N ILE A 201 10.76 -4.68 -0.60
CA ILE A 201 9.68 -4.72 0.38
C ILE A 201 9.93 -3.70 1.50
N VAL A 202 11.14 -3.69 2.07
CA VAL A 202 11.52 -2.75 3.14
C VAL A 202 11.51 -1.30 2.64
N ALA A 203 12.04 -1.04 1.44
CA ALA A 203 12.05 0.31 0.89
C ALA A 203 10.62 0.82 0.60
N TYR A 204 9.74 -0.06 0.09
CA TYR A 204 8.32 0.24 -0.11
C TYR A 204 7.61 0.50 1.22
N ASP A 205 7.82 -0.34 2.23
CA ASP A 205 7.16 -0.19 3.54
C ASP A 205 7.56 1.14 4.21
N ILE A 206 8.85 1.53 4.16
CA ILE A 206 9.33 2.81 4.71
C ILE A 206 8.72 3.98 3.92
N TRP A 207 8.72 3.92 2.59
CA TRP A 207 8.12 4.93 1.72
C TRP A 207 6.63 5.10 1.99
N ASN A 208 5.88 4.00 2.06
CA ASN A 208 4.44 4.04 2.27
C ASN A 208 4.08 4.45 3.71
N PHE A 209 4.91 4.09 4.70
CA PHE A 209 4.76 4.58 6.07
C PHE A 209 4.90 6.09 6.14
N GLU A 210 5.89 6.68 5.47
CA GLU A 210 6.06 8.13 5.41
C GLU A 210 4.85 8.80 4.77
N TYR A 211 4.40 8.30 3.61
CA TYR A 211 3.22 8.81 2.92
C TYR A 211 1.99 8.84 3.86
N THR A 212 1.71 7.75 4.56
CA THR A 212 0.57 7.69 5.46
C THR A 212 0.76 8.57 6.70
N TYR A 213 1.98 8.67 7.20
CA TYR A 213 2.32 9.49 8.36
C TYR A 213 2.16 10.99 8.10
N CYS A 214 2.44 11.44 6.89
CA CYS A 214 2.36 12.85 6.50
C CYS A 214 1.01 13.26 5.90
N ASN A 215 0.32 12.36 5.18
CA ASN A 215 -0.87 12.71 4.41
C ASN A 215 -2.16 12.02 4.89
N LEU A 216 -2.06 10.96 5.70
CA LEU A 216 -3.21 10.23 6.26
C LEU A 216 -3.02 10.07 7.79
N THR A 217 -2.78 11.18 8.46
CA THR A 217 -2.26 11.22 9.83
C THR A 217 -3.12 10.49 10.85
N THR A 218 -4.44 10.62 10.80
CA THR A 218 -5.36 9.90 11.70
C THR A 218 -5.41 8.40 11.45
N HIS A 219 -5.00 7.95 10.28
CA HIS A 219 -5.04 6.55 9.87
C HIS A 219 -3.68 5.85 9.94
N SER A 220 -2.58 6.59 10.11
CA SER A 220 -1.21 6.08 9.93
C SER A 220 -0.82 4.98 10.92
N TRP A 221 -1.40 4.95 12.13
CA TRP A 221 -1.20 3.86 13.08
C TRP A 221 -1.62 2.49 12.53
N TYR A 222 -2.74 2.46 11.83
CA TYR A 222 -3.26 1.24 11.23
C TYR A 222 -2.77 1.04 9.78
N CYS A 223 -2.98 2.01 8.89
CA CYS A 223 -2.62 1.84 7.49
C CYS A 223 -1.11 2.03 7.21
N GLY A 224 -0.41 2.76 8.06
CA GLY A 224 1.05 2.95 7.98
C GLY A 224 1.86 1.87 8.70
N LEU A 225 1.28 1.14 9.64
CA LEU A 225 1.98 0.09 10.38
C LEU A 225 1.28 -1.27 10.26
N ALA A 226 0.08 -1.46 10.83
CA ALA A 226 -0.57 -2.78 10.83
C ALA A 226 -0.79 -3.31 9.42
N LEU A 227 -1.25 -2.45 8.50
CA LEU A 227 -1.52 -2.81 7.11
C LEU A 227 -0.26 -3.10 6.29
N LEU A 228 0.89 -2.51 6.60
CA LEU A 228 2.17 -2.80 5.94
C LEU A 228 2.85 -4.03 6.54
N LEU A 229 2.80 -4.15 7.86
CA LEU A 229 3.44 -5.26 8.55
C LEU A 229 2.73 -6.60 8.30
N ALA A 230 1.39 -6.63 8.16
CA ALA A 230 0.66 -7.87 7.96
C ALA A 230 1.08 -8.64 6.69
N PRO A 231 1.12 -8.06 5.47
CA PRO A 231 1.60 -8.75 4.28
C PRO A 231 3.10 -9.07 4.33
N THR A 232 3.91 -8.19 4.93
CA THR A 232 5.36 -8.40 5.08
C THR A 232 5.65 -9.56 6.02
N PHE A 233 4.93 -9.66 7.14
CA PHE A 233 5.00 -10.79 8.05
C PHE A 233 4.57 -12.10 7.37
N ALA A 234 3.43 -12.10 6.66
CA ALA A 234 2.97 -13.29 5.93
C ALA A 234 3.99 -13.76 4.89
N ASN A 235 4.55 -12.82 4.11
CA ASN A 235 5.60 -13.14 3.13
C ASN A 235 6.85 -13.74 3.80
N GLN A 236 7.26 -13.22 4.95
CA GLN A 236 8.46 -13.71 5.63
C GLN A 236 8.31 -15.14 6.17
N PHE A 237 7.16 -15.48 6.73
CA PHE A 237 7.00 -16.71 7.49
C PHE A 237 6.39 -17.89 6.71
N TRP A 238 5.50 -17.63 5.72
CA TRP A 238 4.86 -18.73 4.98
C TRP A 238 4.52 -18.44 3.52
N ASN A 239 4.57 -17.17 3.07
CA ASN A 239 4.14 -16.76 1.73
C ASN A 239 5.28 -16.21 0.86
N LYS A 240 6.48 -16.74 0.95
CA LYS A 240 7.61 -16.26 0.16
C LYS A 240 7.26 -16.06 -1.32
N GLY A 241 7.56 -14.87 -1.86
CA GLY A 241 7.23 -14.44 -3.23
C GLY A 241 5.80 -13.94 -3.43
N GLY A 242 4.90 -14.07 -2.43
CA GLY A 242 3.51 -13.63 -2.50
C GLY A 242 3.24 -12.25 -1.87
N TRP A 243 4.29 -11.48 -1.57
CA TRP A 243 4.13 -10.22 -0.85
C TRP A 243 3.17 -9.24 -1.51
N ILE A 244 3.29 -9.03 -2.84
CA ILE A 244 2.44 -8.06 -3.53
C ILE A 244 0.96 -8.47 -3.54
N GLN A 245 0.67 -9.76 -3.65
CA GLN A 245 -0.70 -10.27 -3.50
C GLN A 245 -1.22 -9.99 -2.09
N ASN A 246 -0.44 -10.33 -1.06
CA ASN A 246 -0.82 -10.09 0.33
C ASN A 246 -1.04 -8.60 0.59
N ARG A 247 -0.17 -7.74 0.03
CA ARG A 247 -0.27 -6.28 0.16
C ARG A 247 -1.52 -5.71 -0.49
N ALA A 248 -1.86 -6.18 -1.70
CA ALA A 248 -3.08 -5.74 -2.38
C ALA A 248 -4.34 -6.25 -1.68
N ASN A 249 -4.37 -7.52 -1.29
CA ASN A 249 -5.50 -8.09 -0.57
C ASN A 249 -5.79 -7.36 0.75
N THR A 250 -4.75 -7.15 1.56
CA THR A 250 -4.90 -6.44 2.84
C THR A 250 -5.29 -4.98 2.64
N LEU A 251 -4.78 -4.32 1.58
CA LEU A 251 -5.19 -2.96 1.23
C LEU A 251 -6.66 -2.88 0.85
N SER A 252 -7.14 -3.77 -0.01
CA SER A 252 -8.54 -3.84 -0.42
C SER A 252 -9.46 -4.06 0.80
N ILE A 253 -9.14 -5.06 1.63
CA ILE A 253 -9.88 -5.36 2.86
C ILE A 253 -9.89 -4.15 3.80
N TRP A 254 -8.74 -3.49 3.98
CA TRP A 254 -8.64 -2.30 4.81
C TRP A 254 -9.44 -1.11 4.25
N CYS A 255 -9.40 -0.89 2.94
CA CYS A 255 -10.19 0.17 2.30
C CYS A 255 -11.69 -0.05 2.51
N MET A 256 -12.17 -1.28 2.36
CA MET A 256 -13.57 -1.62 2.65
C MET A 256 -13.93 -1.32 4.12
N PHE A 257 -13.10 -1.77 5.06
CA PHE A 257 -13.32 -1.54 6.49
C PHE A 257 -13.29 -0.06 6.85
N ALA A 258 -12.26 0.67 6.41
CA ALA A 258 -12.09 2.08 6.76
C ALA A 258 -13.19 3.00 6.22
N GLN A 259 -13.78 2.64 5.07
CA GLN A 259 -14.89 3.41 4.50
C GLN A 259 -16.23 3.10 5.17
N LEU A 260 -16.41 1.88 5.67
CA LEU A 260 -17.62 1.49 6.39
C LEU A 260 -17.62 1.92 7.86
N PHE A 261 -16.45 1.99 8.47
CA PHE A 261 -16.29 2.27 9.91
C PHE A 261 -15.30 3.40 10.17
N PRO A 262 -15.51 4.62 9.59
CA PRO A 262 -14.56 5.72 9.74
C PRO A 262 -14.38 6.15 11.20
N GLU A 263 -15.40 6.06 12.04
CA GLU A 263 -15.32 6.43 13.46
C GLU A 263 -14.29 5.60 14.25
N PHE A 264 -14.05 4.35 13.84
CA PHE A 264 -13.00 3.52 14.45
C PHE A 264 -11.64 4.21 14.38
N LEU A 265 -11.36 4.89 13.26
CA LEU A 265 -10.11 5.59 13.02
C LEU A 265 -10.07 7.00 13.61
N ASP A 266 -11.17 7.73 13.46
CA ASP A 266 -11.18 9.17 13.69
C ASP A 266 -11.65 9.57 15.09
N ASN A 267 -12.54 8.80 15.73
CA ASN A 267 -13.20 9.25 16.96
C ASN A 267 -13.57 8.12 17.92
N SER A 268 -12.69 7.16 18.15
CA SER A 268 -12.91 6.07 19.10
C SER A 268 -11.79 5.97 20.11
N ILE A 269 -11.97 5.11 21.11
CA ILE A 269 -10.90 4.75 22.08
C ILE A 269 -9.70 4.06 21.38
N PHE A 270 -9.88 3.58 20.16
CA PHE A 270 -8.84 2.97 19.32
C PHE A 270 -8.10 3.97 18.45
N SER A 271 -8.61 5.20 18.29
CA SER A 271 -8.00 6.23 17.45
C SER A 271 -6.62 6.63 17.94
N VAL A 272 -5.65 6.72 17.04
CA VAL A 272 -4.27 7.14 17.34
C VAL A 272 -3.87 8.23 16.37
N VAL A 273 -3.34 9.31 16.92
CA VAL A 273 -2.79 10.43 16.15
C VAL A 273 -1.26 10.43 16.23
N PRO A 274 -0.54 10.96 15.24
CA PRO A 274 0.88 11.22 15.34
C PRO A 274 1.19 12.20 16.48
N SER A 275 2.43 12.17 16.96
CA SER A 275 2.90 13.19 17.89
C SER A 275 2.92 14.54 17.23
N LEU A 276 2.28 15.52 17.83
CA LEU A 276 2.14 16.86 17.31
C LEU A 276 3.40 17.69 17.52
N TYR A 277 3.57 18.69 16.68
CA TYR A 277 4.67 19.64 16.82
C TYR A 277 4.38 20.63 17.95
N LYS A 278 5.14 20.55 19.06
CA LYS A 278 4.93 21.32 20.30
C LYS A 278 4.77 22.83 20.09
N ARG A 279 5.48 23.40 19.09
CA ARG A 279 5.38 24.84 18.79
C ARG A 279 3.96 25.27 18.40
N TYR A 280 3.18 24.35 17.87
CA TYR A 280 1.82 24.58 17.39
C TYR A 280 0.74 24.08 18.33
N GLU A 281 1.05 23.22 19.31
CA GLU A 281 0.09 22.75 20.30
C GLU A 281 -0.68 23.91 20.97
N ASN A 282 0.03 24.98 21.32
CA ASN A 282 -0.59 26.16 21.97
C ASN A 282 -1.35 27.08 20.99
N LYS A 283 -1.00 27.12 19.71
CA LYS A 283 -1.72 27.89 18.67
C LYS A 283 -2.91 27.11 18.13
N LEU A 284 -2.76 25.81 17.96
CA LEU A 284 -3.76 24.94 17.35
C LEU A 284 -5.01 24.76 18.20
N VAL A 285 -4.87 24.78 19.52
CA VAL A 285 -6.00 24.72 20.45
C VAL A 285 -6.93 25.95 20.33
N LYS A 286 -6.45 27.08 19.79
CA LYS A 286 -7.26 28.29 19.59
C LYS A 286 -7.88 28.41 18.21
N ASP A 287 -7.16 27.94 17.15
CA ASP A 287 -7.51 28.21 15.76
C ASP A 287 -8.01 26.95 15.02
N TYR A 288 -7.69 25.75 15.52
CA TYR A 288 -8.04 24.48 14.88
C TYR A 288 -8.57 23.50 15.91
N GLU A 289 -9.82 23.11 15.76
CA GLU A 289 -10.49 22.20 16.73
C GLU A 289 -9.82 20.82 16.87
N LYS A 290 -9.12 20.34 15.82
CA LYS A 290 -8.45 19.02 15.85
C LYS A 290 -7.16 19.05 15.00
N PRO A 291 -5.99 19.41 15.55
CA PRO A 291 -4.72 19.28 14.86
C PRO A 291 -4.36 17.81 14.63
N THR A 292 -4.03 17.44 13.41
CA THR A 292 -3.79 16.05 13.02
C THR A 292 -2.43 15.79 12.37
N ALA A 293 -1.65 16.85 12.11
CA ALA A 293 -0.34 16.71 11.49
C ALA A 293 0.73 16.20 12.45
N ALA A 294 1.65 15.43 11.88
CA ALA A 294 2.81 14.91 12.58
C ALA A 294 3.87 15.99 12.84
N ASP A 295 4.75 15.73 13.82
CA ASP A 295 5.92 16.57 14.09
C ASP A 295 6.85 16.63 12.88
N PRO A 296 7.26 17.84 12.40
CA PRO A 296 8.14 18.01 11.24
C PRO A 296 9.48 17.30 11.34
N THR A 297 10.02 17.15 12.54
CA THR A 297 11.27 16.41 12.75
C THR A 297 11.09 14.93 12.45
N SER A 298 10.00 14.35 12.94
CA SER A 298 9.64 12.96 12.69
C SER A 298 9.36 12.72 11.20
N GLN A 299 8.61 13.62 10.56
CA GLN A 299 8.35 13.58 9.11
C GLN A 299 9.67 13.62 8.32
N GLY A 300 10.57 14.54 8.66
CA GLY A 300 11.87 14.67 8.00
C GLY A 300 12.76 13.43 8.15
N ILE A 301 12.81 12.83 9.34
CA ILE A 301 13.58 11.60 9.59
C ILE A 301 13.07 10.45 8.73
N ILE A 302 11.75 10.22 8.70
CA ILE A 302 11.16 9.13 7.93
C ILE A 302 11.35 9.36 6.43
N ALA A 303 11.20 10.60 5.95
CA ALA A 303 11.42 10.95 4.54
C ALA A 303 12.86 10.71 4.09
N ILE A 304 13.85 11.02 4.94
CA ILE A 304 15.26 10.70 4.66
C ILE A 304 15.45 9.18 4.59
N LEU A 305 14.89 8.41 5.52
CA LEU A 305 14.96 6.96 5.47
C LEU A 305 14.29 6.39 4.21
N SER A 306 13.15 6.96 3.80
CA SER A 306 12.43 6.60 2.59
C SER A 306 13.27 6.80 1.34
N ILE A 307 13.83 8.00 1.13
CA ILE A 307 14.62 8.27 -0.07
C ILE A 307 15.93 7.45 -0.08
N VAL A 308 16.61 7.31 1.05
CA VAL A 308 17.86 6.55 1.15
C VAL A 308 17.64 5.06 0.85
N SER A 309 16.58 4.45 1.40
CA SER A 309 16.28 3.04 1.14
C SER A 309 15.92 2.81 -0.33
N ASN A 310 15.16 3.70 -0.96
CA ASN A 310 14.80 3.59 -2.37
C ASN A 310 16.00 3.83 -3.30
N ILE A 311 16.88 4.78 -2.98
CA ILE A 311 18.15 4.97 -3.70
C ILE A 311 19.02 3.72 -3.59
N TRP A 312 19.12 3.11 -2.41
CA TRP A 312 19.88 1.87 -2.24
C TRP A 312 19.36 0.75 -3.15
N VAL A 313 18.05 0.55 -3.22
CA VAL A 313 17.45 -0.49 -4.08
C VAL A 313 17.72 -0.21 -5.55
N ILE A 314 17.47 1.02 -6.04
CA ILE A 314 17.67 1.35 -7.45
C ILE A 314 19.15 1.26 -7.84
N CYS A 315 20.08 1.65 -6.98
CA CYS A 315 21.52 1.46 -7.22
C CYS A 315 21.89 -0.02 -7.30
N THR A 316 21.28 -0.88 -6.48
CA THR A 316 21.47 -2.33 -6.55
C THR A 316 20.96 -2.90 -7.89
N ILE A 317 19.80 -2.43 -8.35
CA ILE A 317 19.25 -2.81 -9.66
C ILE A 317 20.18 -2.37 -10.80
N PHE A 318 20.68 -1.13 -10.79
CA PHE A 318 21.62 -0.64 -11.80
C PHE A 318 22.93 -1.45 -11.83
N LYS A 319 23.47 -1.77 -10.65
CA LYS A 319 24.66 -2.61 -10.55
C LYS A 319 24.40 -3.97 -11.21
N ARG A 320 23.33 -4.64 -10.84
CA ARG A 320 22.97 -5.94 -11.41
C ARG A 320 22.66 -5.88 -12.89
N TRP A 321 22.03 -4.83 -13.37
CA TRP A 321 21.79 -4.59 -14.80
C TRP A 321 23.10 -4.55 -15.60
N ILE A 322 24.08 -3.77 -15.12
CA ILE A 322 25.39 -3.67 -15.76
C ILE A 322 26.13 -5.03 -15.76
N GLU A 323 26.11 -5.72 -14.63
CA GLU A 323 26.80 -7.01 -14.45
C GLU A 323 26.18 -8.11 -15.32
N ARG A 324 24.83 -8.16 -15.37
CA ARG A 324 24.10 -9.24 -16.06
C ARG A 324 23.81 -8.94 -17.53
N LYS A 325 23.95 -7.70 -17.95
CA LYS A 325 23.63 -7.22 -19.32
C LYS A 325 22.21 -7.58 -19.78
N ARG A 326 21.25 -7.73 -18.85
CA ARG A 326 19.84 -8.06 -19.11
C ARG A 326 18.95 -6.91 -18.67
N ASN A 327 17.90 -6.61 -19.43
CA ASN A 327 16.94 -5.58 -19.07
C ASN A 327 16.21 -5.99 -17.77
N PRO A 328 16.30 -5.21 -16.66
CA PRO A 328 15.73 -5.56 -15.37
C PRO A 328 14.20 -5.60 -15.36
N TYR A 329 13.54 -4.99 -16.34
CA TYR A 329 12.08 -4.91 -16.38
C TYR A 329 11.42 -6.07 -17.13
N THR A 330 12.20 -6.79 -17.93
CA THR A 330 11.70 -7.92 -18.72
C THR A 330 12.39 -9.24 -18.39
N ASN A 331 13.35 -9.23 -17.47
CA ASN A 331 14.07 -10.41 -17.05
C ASN A 331 14.35 -10.36 -15.55
N PRO A 332 14.34 -11.49 -14.86
CA PRO A 332 14.72 -11.54 -13.45
C PRO A 332 16.21 -11.18 -13.29
N ILE A 333 16.48 -10.31 -12.33
CA ILE A 333 17.84 -9.89 -12.00
C ILE A 333 18.27 -10.29 -10.59
N PHE A 334 17.36 -10.85 -9.80
CA PHE A 334 17.63 -11.34 -8.44
C PHE A 334 17.58 -12.87 -8.34
N ASN A 335 17.63 -13.61 -9.46
CA ASN A 335 17.49 -15.07 -9.51
C ASN A 335 18.62 -15.86 -8.82
N ASP A 336 19.67 -15.22 -8.31
CA ASP A 336 20.73 -15.77 -7.48
C ASP A 336 20.53 -15.54 -5.98
N THR A 337 19.46 -14.86 -5.58
CA THR A 337 19.16 -14.59 -4.16
C THR A 337 18.31 -15.70 -3.53
N ASP A 338 18.45 -15.88 -2.23
CA ASP A 338 17.66 -16.87 -1.47
C ASP A 338 16.17 -16.55 -1.55
N ASP A 339 15.79 -15.28 -1.46
CA ASP A 339 14.38 -14.86 -1.59
C ASP A 339 13.75 -15.29 -2.91
N TYR A 340 14.48 -15.06 -4.02
CA TYR A 340 14.02 -15.49 -5.34
C TYR A 340 13.91 -17.01 -5.40
N MET A 341 14.94 -17.73 -4.95
CA MET A 341 14.96 -19.18 -5.00
C MET A 341 13.87 -19.82 -4.13
N ASP A 342 13.56 -19.23 -2.98
CA ASP A 342 12.49 -19.73 -2.12
C ASP A 342 11.11 -19.47 -2.72
N ALA A 343 10.90 -18.35 -3.39
CA ALA A 343 9.69 -18.08 -4.17
C ALA A 343 9.59 -19.02 -5.39
N TYR A 344 10.70 -19.21 -6.11
CA TYR A 344 10.78 -20.10 -7.28
C TYR A 344 10.42 -21.54 -6.98
N LYS A 345 10.88 -22.10 -5.86
CA LYS A 345 10.52 -23.46 -5.39
C LYS A 345 9.00 -23.65 -5.21
N ARG A 346 8.24 -22.56 -5.06
CA ARG A 346 6.78 -22.58 -4.89
C ARG A 346 6.01 -22.52 -6.20
N ILE A 347 6.65 -22.20 -7.32
CA ILE A 347 6.01 -22.07 -8.65
C ILE A 347 5.45 -23.40 -9.11
N GLY A 348 4.25 -23.40 -9.70
CA GLY A 348 3.59 -24.58 -10.26
C GLY A 348 4.32 -25.14 -11.48
N GLN A 349 4.21 -26.46 -11.73
CA GLN A 349 4.94 -27.15 -12.81
C GLN A 349 4.73 -26.53 -14.20
N GLY A 350 3.49 -26.15 -14.56
CA GLY A 350 3.21 -25.56 -15.87
C GLY A 350 3.92 -24.22 -16.09
N ASP A 351 4.04 -23.40 -15.05
CA ASP A 351 4.74 -22.11 -15.11
C ASP A 351 6.27 -22.34 -15.08
N THR A 352 6.77 -23.38 -14.43
CA THR A 352 8.19 -23.76 -14.45
C THR A 352 8.64 -24.21 -15.84
N GLU A 353 7.82 -24.96 -16.58
CA GLU A 353 8.11 -25.36 -17.97
C GLU A 353 8.15 -24.16 -18.90
N GLU A 354 7.32 -23.14 -18.68
CA GLU A 354 7.32 -21.88 -19.42
C GLU A 354 8.61 -21.09 -19.17
N ILE A 355 9.09 -21.02 -17.92
CA ILE A 355 10.36 -20.37 -17.57
C ILE A 355 11.52 -21.03 -18.29
N ILE A 356 11.61 -22.37 -18.26
CA ILE A 356 12.68 -23.14 -18.87
C ILE A 356 12.71 -22.93 -20.41
N LYS A 357 11.55 -22.80 -21.04
CA LYS A 357 11.47 -22.54 -22.50
C LYS A 357 11.93 -21.13 -22.88
N ASN A 358 11.76 -20.17 -21.98
CA ASN A 358 12.06 -18.77 -22.23
C ASN A 358 13.47 -18.38 -21.72
N GLU A 359 14.13 -19.21 -20.94
CA GLU A 359 15.55 -19.01 -20.64
C GLU A 359 16.36 -19.22 -21.93
N PRO A 360 17.17 -18.22 -22.34
CA PRO A 360 18.10 -18.42 -23.45
C PRO A 360 19.02 -19.58 -23.05
N SER A 361 19.10 -20.60 -23.93
CA SER A 361 20.05 -21.71 -23.78
C SER A 361 21.40 -21.12 -23.38
N PRO A 362 22.12 -21.69 -22.36
CA PRO A 362 23.45 -21.22 -22.02
C PRO A 362 24.27 -21.23 -23.32
N GLN A 363 24.76 -20.05 -23.70
CA GLN A 363 25.67 -19.96 -24.86
C GLN A 363 26.85 -20.87 -24.55
N ILE A 364 27.05 -21.90 -25.36
CA ILE A 364 28.15 -22.91 -25.24
C ILE A 364 29.52 -22.27 -25.56
N ASP A 365 29.60 -20.95 -25.52
CA ASP A 365 30.83 -20.22 -25.88
C ASP A 365 31.82 -19.99 -24.71
N ASP A 366 31.49 -20.42 -23.50
CA ASP A 366 32.39 -20.28 -22.32
C ASP A 366 33.07 -21.60 -21.90
N LEU A 367 33.09 -22.63 -22.74
CA LEU A 367 33.86 -23.85 -22.54
C LEU A 367 34.93 -24.03 -23.60
N ASN A 368 35.72 -23.00 -23.85
CA ASN A 368 37.00 -23.19 -24.50
C ASN A 368 38.10 -22.49 -23.73
N ILE A 369 38.94 -23.38 -23.17
CA ILE A 369 40.28 -23.24 -22.57
C ILE A 369 40.28 -22.94 -21.09
#